data_f3b13e1335472e18682d9533e2ab9fd6
#
_entry.id   f3b13e1335472e18682d9533e2ab9fd6
#
_cell.length_a   1.000
_cell.length_b   1.000
_cell.length_c   1.000
_cell.angle_alpha   90.00
_cell.angle_beta   90.00
_cell.angle_gamma   90.00
#
_symmetry.space_group_name_H-M   'P 1'
#
loop_
_entity.id
_entity.type
_entity.pdbx_description
1 polymer ?
#
loop_
_entity_poly.entity_id
_entity_poly.type
_entity_poly.pdbx_seq_one_letter_code
_entity_poly.pdbx_strand_id
1 'polypeptide(L)'
;MDMRVNIAGVEWKNPVTVASGTFGSGEEFSEFVDLNRLGAVTTKGVANVPWSGNPTPRVAEVYGGMMNAIGLQNPGIELFCQRDIPYLKQFDTKIKIGRASCRERV
;
A
#
# COMPACT_ATOMS: atom_id res chain seq x y z
N MET A 1 -22.78 16.17 -0.21
CA MET A 1 -21.96 16.34 0.99
C MET A 1 -20.50 16.49 0.58
N ASP A 2 -19.84 17.48 1.11
CA ASP A 2 -18.39 17.67 0.86
C ASP A 2 -17.60 16.85 1.88
N MET A 3 -16.86 15.86 1.39
CA MET A 3 -16.06 14.98 2.23
C MET A 3 -14.55 15.23 2.09
N ARG A 4 -14.16 16.31 1.41
CA ARG A 4 -12.76 16.64 1.20
C ARG A 4 -12.03 16.88 2.51
N VAL A 5 -10.80 16.40 2.57
CA VAL A 5 -9.92 16.60 3.73
C VAL A 5 -8.54 17.03 3.22
N ASN A 6 -7.82 17.80 4.04
CA ASN A 6 -6.44 18.17 3.76
C ASN A 6 -5.52 17.33 4.64
N ILE A 7 -4.63 16.57 4.00
CA ILE A 7 -3.64 15.73 4.69
C ILE A 7 -2.26 16.24 4.29
N ALA A 8 -1.58 16.87 5.23
CA ALA A 8 -0.23 17.40 5.04
C ALA A 8 -0.11 18.31 3.79
N GLY A 9 -1.09 19.16 3.56
CA GLY A 9 -1.11 20.08 2.42
C GLY A 9 -1.66 19.48 1.12
N VAL A 10 -2.04 18.21 1.10
CA VAL A 10 -2.63 17.55 -0.06
C VAL A 10 -4.12 17.36 0.16
N GLU A 11 -4.94 17.86 -0.76
CA GLU A 11 -6.39 17.69 -0.69
C GLU A 11 -6.78 16.30 -1.21
N TRP A 12 -7.51 15.55 -0.39
CA TRP A 12 -8.14 14.29 -0.75
C TRP A 12 -9.64 14.51 -0.93
N LYS A 13 -10.23 13.85 -1.92
CA LYS A 13 -11.68 13.96 -2.18
C LYS A 13 -12.55 13.46 -1.02
N ASN A 14 -12.04 12.51 -0.24
CA ASN A 14 -12.66 11.97 0.96
C ASN A 14 -11.58 11.37 1.88
N PRO A 15 -11.88 11.08 3.15
CA PRO A 15 -10.90 10.56 4.10
C PRO A 15 -10.64 9.05 3.99
N VAL A 16 -11.26 8.36 3.04
CA VAL A 16 -11.13 6.90 2.94
C VAL A 16 -9.83 6.53 2.25
N THR A 17 -9.03 5.73 2.91
CA THR A 17 -7.81 5.16 2.35
C THR A 17 -7.72 3.67 2.70
N VAL A 18 -6.94 2.95 1.96
CA VAL A 18 -6.70 1.52 2.19
C VAL A 18 -5.29 1.30 2.73
N ALA A 19 -5.10 0.19 3.43
CA ALA A 19 -3.81 -0.17 4.01
C ALA A 19 -3.12 -1.24 3.16
N SER A 20 -1.82 -1.08 2.95
CA SER A 20 -1.04 -1.95 2.08
C SER A 20 -0.97 -3.41 2.55
N GLY A 21 -1.12 -3.66 3.86
CA GLY A 21 -1.12 -5.02 4.40
C GLY A 21 -2.28 -5.88 3.92
N THR A 22 -3.41 -5.26 3.60
CA THR A 22 -4.63 -5.93 3.14
C THR A 22 -4.98 -5.63 1.69
N PHE A 23 -4.40 -4.60 1.10
CA PHE A 23 -4.75 -4.13 -0.24
C PHE A 23 -3.58 -4.20 -1.24
N GLY A 24 -2.38 -4.51 -0.78
CA GLY A 24 -1.19 -4.49 -1.63
C GLY A 24 -0.92 -3.12 -2.22
N SER A 25 -0.56 -3.08 -3.49
CA SER A 25 -0.37 -1.83 -4.25
C SER A 25 -1.61 -1.40 -5.05
N GLY A 26 -2.72 -2.10 -4.88
CA GLY A 26 -4.03 -1.73 -5.44
C GLY A 26 -4.40 -2.44 -6.73
N GLU A 27 -3.47 -3.04 -7.46
CA GLU A 27 -3.76 -3.69 -8.74
C GLU A 27 -4.72 -4.87 -8.58
N GLU A 28 -4.43 -5.78 -7.65
CA GLU A 28 -5.25 -6.97 -7.45
C GLU A 28 -6.68 -6.64 -7.01
N PHE A 29 -6.84 -5.65 -6.14
CA PHE A 29 -8.14 -5.28 -5.60
C PHE A 29 -8.90 -4.28 -6.49
N SER A 30 -8.28 -3.74 -7.53
CA SER A 30 -8.96 -2.87 -8.49
C SER A 30 -10.09 -3.58 -9.24
N GLU A 31 -10.06 -4.90 -9.30
CA GLU A 31 -11.14 -5.72 -9.87
C GLU A 31 -12.40 -5.72 -9.00
N PHE A 32 -12.26 -5.48 -7.70
CA PHE A 32 -13.36 -5.54 -6.73
C PHE A 32 -13.79 -4.18 -6.22
N VAL A 33 -12.90 -3.19 -6.26
CA VAL A 33 -13.13 -1.85 -5.73
C VAL A 33 -12.74 -0.84 -6.79
N ASP A 34 -13.63 0.11 -7.06
CA ASP A 34 -13.33 1.24 -7.93
C ASP A 34 -12.38 2.21 -7.19
N LEU A 35 -11.13 2.22 -7.58
CA LEU A 35 -10.10 3.06 -6.95
C LEU A 35 -10.40 4.56 -7.09
N ASN A 36 -11.18 4.97 -8.09
CA ASN A 36 -11.61 6.36 -8.25
C ASN A 36 -12.47 6.86 -7.09
N ARG A 37 -13.06 5.97 -6.32
CA ARG A 37 -13.90 6.32 -5.16
C ARG A 37 -13.10 6.51 -3.88
N LEU A 38 -11.84 6.10 -3.86
CA LEU A 38 -10.96 6.23 -2.69
C LEU A 38 -10.30 7.60 -2.65
N GLY A 39 -10.19 8.16 -1.45
CA GLY A 39 -9.40 9.37 -1.22
C GLY A 39 -7.91 9.14 -1.48
N ALA A 40 -7.39 7.98 -1.07
CA ALA A 40 -6.02 7.60 -1.36
C ALA A 40 -5.84 6.08 -1.33
N VAL A 41 -4.82 5.61 -2.03
CA VAL A 41 -4.30 4.24 -1.94
C VAL A 41 -2.95 4.31 -1.24
N THR A 42 -2.82 3.60 -0.11
CA THR A 42 -1.55 3.49 0.60
C THR A 42 -0.80 2.26 0.08
N THR A 43 0.32 2.49 -0.55
CA THR A 43 1.14 1.43 -1.13
C THR A 43 2.04 0.76 -0.10
N LYS A 44 2.65 -0.35 -0.48
CA LYS A 44 3.70 -1.02 0.28
C LYS A 44 4.90 -0.09 0.47
N GLY A 45 5.62 -0.25 1.57
CA GLY A 45 6.95 0.34 1.72
C GLY A 45 7.90 -0.25 0.66
N VAL A 46 8.73 0.60 0.06
CA VAL A 46 9.57 0.22 -1.08
C VAL A 46 11.03 0.40 -0.72
N ALA A 47 11.82 -0.64 -0.98
CA ALA A 47 13.28 -0.63 -0.83
C ALA A 47 13.95 -0.16 -2.12
N ASN A 48 15.23 0.19 -2.02
CA ASN A 48 16.02 0.57 -3.20
C ASN A 48 16.31 -0.60 -4.15
N VAL A 49 16.20 -1.83 -3.66
CA VAL A 49 16.35 -3.06 -4.44
C VAL A 49 15.14 -3.96 -4.22
N PRO A 50 14.86 -4.90 -5.14
CA PRO A 50 13.81 -5.89 -4.93
C PRO A 50 14.02 -6.66 -3.63
N TRP A 51 12.94 -6.91 -2.91
CA TRP A 51 12.98 -7.61 -1.63
C TRP A 51 11.89 -8.67 -1.59
N SER A 52 12.26 -9.93 -1.56
CA SER A 52 11.31 -11.04 -1.61
C SER A 52 10.60 -11.33 -0.29
N GLY A 53 11.09 -10.72 0.80
CA GLY A 53 10.58 -11.00 2.13
C GLY A 53 11.10 -12.32 2.70
N ASN A 54 10.42 -12.81 3.73
CA ASN A 54 10.79 -14.05 4.39
C ASN A 54 10.34 -15.28 3.59
N PRO A 55 10.99 -16.43 3.76
CA PRO A 55 10.52 -17.69 3.17
C PRO A 55 9.17 -18.10 3.76
N THR A 56 8.40 -18.87 3.00
CA THR A 56 7.15 -19.47 3.47
C THR A 56 7.44 -20.73 4.32
N PRO A 57 6.55 -21.08 5.28
CA PRO A 57 5.31 -20.38 5.64
C PRO A 57 5.56 -19.10 6.43
N ARG A 58 4.82 -18.05 6.12
CA ARG A 58 5.00 -16.72 6.72
C ARG A 58 3.69 -16.06 7.19
N VAL A 59 2.64 -16.86 7.22
CA VAL A 59 1.34 -16.50 7.77
C VAL A 59 0.87 -17.67 8.62
N ALA A 60 0.34 -17.39 9.80
CA ALA A 60 -0.18 -18.39 10.72
C ALA A 60 -1.47 -17.89 11.37
N GLU A 61 -2.46 -18.77 11.42
CA GLU A 61 -3.67 -18.51 12.17
C GLU A 61 -3.40 -18.67 13.67
N VAL A 62 -3.95 -17.77 14.47
CA VAL A 62 -3.88 -17.80 15.93
C VAL A 62 -5.27 -17.60 16.50
N TYR A 63 -5.44 -17.86 17.81
CA TYR A 63 -6.73 -17.63 18.45
C TYR A 63 -7.19 -16.18 18.28
N GLY A 64 -8.32 -16.02 17.61
CA GLY A 64 -8.92 -14.70 17.38
C GLY A 64 -8.21 -13.82 16.35
N GLY A 65 -7.32 -14.37 15.54
CA GLY A 65 -6.61 -13.56 14.56
C GLY A 65 -5.60 -14.30 13.69
N MET A 66 -4.69 -13.55 13.14
CA MET A 66 -3.67 -14.06 12.24
C MET A 66 -2.35 -13.32 12.49
N MET A 67 -1.25 -14.07 12.53
CA MET A 67 0.10 -13.50 12.57
C MET A 67 0.75 -13.61 11.20
N ASN A 68 1.60 -12.64 10.87
CA ASN A 68 2.41 -12.71 9.66
C ASN A 68 3.85 -12.31 9.92
N ALA A 69 4.73 -12.83 9.10
CA ALA A 69 6.13 -12.47 9.02
C ALA A 69 6.51 -12.32 7.53
N ILE A 70 5.79 -11.49 6.81
CA ILE A 70 5.98 -11.29 5.36
C ILE A 70 7.38 -10.75 5.06
N GLY A 71 7.91 -9.85 5.88
CA GLY A 71 9.27 -9.34 5.72
C GLY A 71 9.39 -8.27 4.66
N LEU A 72 8.39 -7.40 4.55
CA LEU A 72 8.39 -6.23 3.65
C LEU A 72 8.65 -6.61 2.18
N GLN A 73 7.96 -7.61 1.67
CA GLN A 73 8.05 -7.96 0.26
C GLN A 73 7.66 -6.77 -0.63
N ASN A 74 8.54 -6.41 -1.55
CA ASN A 74 8.30 -5.30 -2.47
C ASN A 74 9.15 -5.45 -3.74
N PRO A 75 8.76 -4.78 -4.85
CA PRO A 75 9.45 -4.95 -6.13
C PRO A 75 10.75 -4.15 -6.27
N GLY A 76 11.07 -3.30 -5.31
CA GLY A 76 12.14 -2.31 -5.44
C GLY A 76 11.67 -1.03 -6.11
N ILE A 77 12.41 0.06 -5.89
CA ILE A 77 11.97 1.40 -6.31
C ILE A 77 11.86 1.55 -7.83
N GLU A 78 12.76 0.91 -8.59
CA GLU A 78 12.72 1.05 -10.05
C GLU A 78 11.44 0.48 -10.64
N LEU A 79 11.10 -0.76 -10.32
CA LEU A 79 9.89 -1.39 -10.82
C LEU A 79 8.63 -0.72 -10.25
N PHE A 80 8.68 -0.28 -8.99
CA PHE A 80 7.58 0.48 -8.39
C PHE A 80 7.27 1.75 -9.19
N CYS A 81 8.29 2.51 -9.58
CA CYS A 81 8.13 3.74 -10.37
C CYS A 81 7.72 3.45 -11.83
N GLN A 82 8.13 2.32 -12.39
CA GLN A 82 7.83 1.98 -13.78
C GLN A 82 6.49 1.28 -13.96
N ARG A 83 6.04 0.52 -12.97
CA ARG A 83 4.82 -0.30 -13.05
C ARG A 83 3.71 0.20 -12.13
N ASP A 84 3.98 0.29 -10.83
CA ASP A 84 2.92 0.52 -9.83
C ASP A 84 2.42 1.97 -9.83
N ILE A 85 3.32 2.94 -9.91
CA ILE A 85 2.94 4.35 -9.95
C ILE A 85 2.16 4.70 -11.23
N PRO A 86 2.59 4.32 -12.43
CA PRO A 86 1.81 4.58 -13.64
C PRO A 86 0.44 3.91 -13.62
N TYR A 87 0.35 2.69 -13.07
CA TYR A 87 -0.93 2.01 -12.92
C TYR A 87 -1.88 2.79 -12.03
N LEU A 88 -1.44 3.21 -10.85
CA LEU A 88 -2.28 3.96 -9.91
C LEU A 88 -2.65 5.36 -10.42
N LYS A 89 -1.82 5.97 -11.26
CA LYS A 89 -2.10 7.28 -11.84
C LYS A 89 -3.25 7.29 -12.84
N GLN A 90 -3.72 6.15 -13.29
CA GLN A 90 -4.91 6.05 -14.14
C GLN A 90 -6.18 6.41 -13.37
N PHE A 91 -6.16 6.34 -12.05
CA PHE A 91 -7.32 6.55 -11.20
C PHE A 91 -7.29 7.93 -10.55
N ASP A 92 -8.46 8.50 -10.31
CA ASP A 92 -8.62 9.75 -9.57
C ASP A 92 -8.55 9.48 -8.07
N THR A 93 -7.37 9.13 -7.59
CA THR A 93 -7.07 8.88 -6.17
C THR A 93 -5.66 9.37 -5.85
N LYS A 94 -5.40 9.69 -4.61
CA LYS A 94 -4.06 10.06 -4.18
C LYS A 94 -3.23 8.81 -3.89
N ILE A 95 -1.94 8.90 -4.13
CA ILE A 95 -1.01 7.80 -3.86
C ILE A 95 -0.21 8.16 -2.60
N LYS A 96 -0.42 7.37 -1.56
CA LYS A 96 0.33 7.50 -0.32
C LYS A 96 1.37 6.38 -0.25
N ILE A 97 2.64 6.75 -0.31
CA ILE A 97 3.72 5.76 -0.28
C ILE A 97 3.95 5.30 1.15
N GLY A 98 3.82 4.00 1.38
CA GLY A 98 4.16 3.39 2.66
C GLY A 98 5.64 3.52 2.95
N ARG A 99 5.99 3.71 4.22
CA ARG A 99 7.38 3.77 4.67
C ARG A 99 7.59 2.82 5.85
N ALA A 100 8.59 1.94 5.74
CA ALA A 100 9.09 1.18 6.86
C ALA A 100 10.35 1.86 7.40
N SER A 101 10.44 2.01 8.72
CA SER A 101 11.62 2.56 9.37
C SER A 101 12.55 1.43 9.80
N CYS A 102 13.82 1.53 9.46
CA CYS A 102 14.84 0.59 9.93
C CYS A 102 15.10 0.68 11.44
N ARG A 103 14.69 1.78 12.08
CA ARG A 103 14.87 1.98 13.53
C ARG A 103 14.05 1.01 14.36
N GLU A 104 12.98 0.50 13.81
CA GLU A 104 12.09 -0.44 14.51
C GLU A 104 12.68 -1.85 14.62
N ARG A 105 13.83 -2.08 14.02
CA ARG A 105 14.50 -3.38 14.03
C ARG A 105 15.65 -3.48 15.01
N VAL A 106 15.95 -2.42 15.65
CA VAL A 106 17.08 -2.38 16.59
C VAL A 106 16.66 -2.86 17.95
#